data_a1141355603c7304da072d77330f69fd
#
_entry.id   a1141355603c7304da072d77330f69fd
#
_cell.length_a   1.000
_cell.length_b   1.000
_cell.length_c   1.000
_cell.angle_alpha   90.00
_cell.angle_beta   90.00
_cell.angle_gamma   90.00
#
_symmetry.space_group_name_H-M   'P 1'
#
loop_
_entity.id
_entity.type
_entity.pdbx_description
1 polymer ?
#
loop_
_entity_poly.entity_id
_entity_poly.type
_entity_poly.pdbx_seq_one_letter_code
_entity_poly.pdbx_strand_id
1 'polypeptide(L)'
;EDLAARMPASLDFEAAAGIPLAGLTALQCLRDELKVTKGQRIFISGGAGGVGTFALQLAKWLGAEVTTTASPRGEALVRRLGADRVVDYTKSRFEDELRDFDGALDLVGGDSLARTFAVVQRGATVVSVAGMPEPETARKDLGGSARLAALFWLASFGSRMQARRHGVRYRYLFMHPSGAELEELARLVDDGTLE
;
A
#
# COMPACT_ATOMS: atom_id res chain seq x y z
N GLU A 1 -24.69 9.80 -2.47
CA GLU A 1 -24.52 9.87 -0.99
C GLU A 1 -23.50 8.83 -0.52
N ASP A 2 -23.53 7.61 -1.06
CA ASP A 2 -22.65 6.51 -0.62
C ASP A 2 -21.15 6.69 -0.95
N LEU A 3 -20.77 7.72 -1.68
CA LEU A 3 -19.40 7.99 -2.11
C LEU A 3 -18.76 9.20 -1.42
N ALA A 4 -19.47 9.86 -0.52
CA ALA A 4 -19.01 11.05 0.18
C ALA A 4 -19.17 10.88 1.69
N ALA A 5 -18.31 11.57 2.44
CA ALA A 5 -18.37 11.66 3.89
C ALA A 5 -18.14 13.10 4.33
N ARG A 6 -18.46 13.39 5.59
CA ARG A 6 -18.06 14.66 6.19
C ARG A 6 -16.53 14.67 6.36
N MET A 7 -15.91 15.81 6.08
CA MET A 7 -14.50 15.99 6.34
C MET A 7 -14.24 15.95 7.87
N PRO A 8 -13.01 15.56 8.29
CA PRO A 8 -12.60 15.65 9.69
C PRO A 8 -12.84 17.05 10.26
N ALA A 9 -13.35 17.11 11.49
CA ALA A 9 -13.62 18.39 12.15
C ALA A 9 -12.33 19.14 12.56
N SER A 10 -11.24 18.40 12.71
CA SER A 10 -9.92 18.92 13.09
C SER A 10 -9.11 19.54 11.94
N LEU A 11 -9.54 19.36 10.68
CA LEU A 11 -8.79 19.80 9.50
C LEU A 11 -9.50 20.92 8.74
N ASP A 12 -8.72 21.73 8.04
CA ASP A 12 -9.22 22.65 7.01
C ASP A 12 -9.43 21.91 5.66
N PHE A 13 -10.02 22.62 4.68
CA PHE A 13 -10.30 22.05 3.35
C PHE A 13 -9.03 21.60 2.61
N GLU A 14 -7.91 22.32 2.76
CA GLU A 14 -6.66 22.00 2.05
C GLU A 14 -6.08 20.69 2.57
N ALA A 15 -5.99 20.53 3.89
CA ALA A 15 -5.50 19.30 4.50
C ALA A 15 -6.46 18.14 4.26
N ALA A 16 -7.78 18.33 4.42
CA ALA A 16 -8.77 17.31 4.20
C ALA A 16 -8.80 16.78 2.75
N ALA A 17 -8.48 17.63 1.76
CA ALA A 17 -8.42 17.23 0.34
C ALA A 17 -7.35 16.17 0.05
N GLY A 18 -6.34 16.02 0.90
CA GLY A 18 -5.30 14.98 0.78
C GLY A 18 -5.78 13.57 1.15
N ILE A 19 -6.88 13.46 1.89
CA ILE A 19 -7.33 12.17 2.46
C ILE A 19 -7.96 11.22 1.43
N PRO A 20 -8.92 11.65 0.58
CA PRO A 20 -9.77 10.69 -0.13
C PRO A 20 -8.99 9.69 -0.98
N LEU A 21 -8.15 10.16 -1.89
CA LEU A 21 -7.40 9.25 -2.76
C LEU A 21 -6.34 8.45 -2.00
N ALA A 22 -5.48 9.13 -1.26
CA ALA A 22 -4.34 8.52 -0.62
C ALA A 22 -4.74 7.63 0.58
N GLY A 23 -5.66 8.11 1.40
CA GLY A 23 -6.17 7.38 2.56
C GLY A 23 -6.94 6.13 2.16
N LEU A 24 -7.90 6.23 1.22
CA LEU A 24 -8.65 5.07 0.72
C LEU A 24 -7.72 4.04 0.08
N THR A 25 -6.77 4.48 -0.75
CA THR A 25 -5.79 3.57 -1.35
C THR A 25 -5.02 2.80 -0.29
N ALA A 26 -4.50 3.49 0.72
CA ALA A 26 -3.74 2.86 1.80
C ALA A 26 -4.61 1.89 2.63
N LEU A 27 -5.82 2.31 3.00
CA LEU A 27 -6.74 1.50 3.78
C LEU A 27 -7.13 0.21 3.06
N GLN A 28 -7.57 0.32 1.81
CA GLN A 28 -7.99 -0.83 1.00
C GLN A 28 -6.81 -1.78 0.71
N CYS A 29 -5.60 -1.25 0.47
CA CYS A 29 -4.41 -2.09 0.31
C CYS A 29 -4.10 -2.90 1.57
N LEU A 30 -4.12 -2.28 2.74
CA LEU A 30 -3.69 -2.91 3.99
C LEU A 30 -4.79 -3.79 4.60
N ARG A 31 -6.02 -3.27 4.68
CA ARG A 31 -7.14 -3.97 5.32
C ARG A 31 -7.73 -5.06 4.42
N ASP A 32 -8.03 -4.73 3.16
CA ASP A 32 -8.85 -5.58 2.31
C ASP A 32 -8.03 -6.55 1.46
N GLU A 33 -6.88 -6.13 0.95
CA GLU A 33 -6.04 -6.96 0.07
C GLU A 33 -4.91 -7.67 0.82
N LEU A 34 -4.14 -6.98 1.65
CA LEU A 34 -3.10 -7.60 2.49
C LEU A 34 -3.69 -8.28 3.72
N LYS A 35 -4.85 -7.81 4.20
CA LYS A 35 -5.52 -8.30 5.42
C LYS A 35 -4.57 -8.29 6.61
N VAL A 36 -3.93 -7.17 6.80
CA VAL A 36 -2.94 -6.98 7.86
C VAL A 36 -3.54 -7.25 9.22
N THR A 37 -2.83 -8.02 10.02
CA THR A 37 -3.20 -8.35 11.41
C THR A 37 -2.07 -8.01 12.37
N LYS A 38 -2.41 -7.88 13.64
CA LYS A 38 -1.45 -7.55 14.71
C LYS A 38 -0.26 -8.52 14.74
N GLY A 39 0.93 -7.95 14.82
CA GLY A 39 2.19 -8.68 14.93
C GLY A 39 2.81 -9.08 13.59
N GLN A 40 2.13 -8.87 12.47
CA GLN A 40 2.71 -9.10 11.15
C GLN A 40 3.78 -8.06 10.81
N ARG A 41 4.80 -8.51 10.07
CA ARG A 41 5.86 -7.66 9.53
C ARG A 41 5.50 -7.26 8.11
N ILE A 42 5.26 -5.97 7.90
CA ILE A 42 4.83 -5.41 6.61
C ILE A 42 5.92 -4.50 6.04
N PHE A 43 6.27 -4.75 4.78
CA PHE A 43 7.18 -3.88 4.03
C PHE A 43 6.37 -2.91 3.15
N ILE A 44 6.69 -1.61 3.24
CA ILE A 44 6.05 -0.56 2.43
C ILE A 44 7.14 0.18 1.66
N SER A 45 7.21 0.02 0.33
CA SER A 45 8.13 0.77 -0.49
C SER A 45 7.61 2.19 -0.73
N GLY A 46 8.45 3.21 -0.54
CA GLY A 46 8.06 4.60 -0.80
C GLY A 46 7.22 5.24 0.31
N GLY A 47 7.51 4.96 1.57
CA GLY A 47 6.73 5.43 2.74
C GLY A 47 6.61 6.94 2.91
N ALA A 48 7.51 7.75 2.34
CA ALA A 48 7.46 9.20 2.42
C ALA A 48 6.57 9.86 1.34
N GLY A 49 5.94 9.06 0.46
CA GLY A 49 4.98 9.55 -0.54
C GLY A 49 3.57 9.72 0.03
N GLY A 50 2.65 10.35 -0.72
CA GLY A 50 1.28 10.65 -0.26
C GLY A 50 0.52 9.42 0.24
N VAL A 51 0.47 8.32 -0.51
CA VAL A 51 -0.14 7.06 -0.04
C VAL A 51 0.68 6.44 1.08
N GLY A 52 2.02 6.56 1.01
CA GLY A 52 2.94 5.97 1.98
C GLY A 52 2.75 6.52 3.39
N THR A 53 2.51 7.83 3.53
CA THR A 53 2.29 8.47 4.84
C THR A 53 1.03 7.93 5.54
N PHE A 54 -0.06 7.72 4.82
CA PHE A 54 -1.25 7.04 5.35
C PHE A 54 -0.99 5.56 5.62
N ALA A 55 -0.29 4.87 4.70
CA ALA A 55 -0.05 3.45 4.83
C ALA A 55 0.79 3.09 6.06
N LEU A 56 1.80 3.90 6.41
CA LEU A 56 2.58 3.71 7.63
C LEU A 56 1.69 3.75 8.88
N GLN A 57 0.91 4.80 9.02
CA GLN A 57 0.07 5.02 10.19
C GLN A 57 -1.04 3.96 10.29
N LEU A 58 -1.72 3.65 9.18
CA LEU A 58 -2.76 2.63 9.14
C LEU A 58 -2.21 1.22 9.43
N ALA A 59 -1.01 0.88 8.94
CA ALA A 59 -0.38 -0.39 9.26
C ALA A 59 -0.05 -0.49 10.76
N LYS A 60 0.40 0.61 11.37
CA LYS A 60 0.60 0.68 12.84
C LYS A 60 -0.70 0.57 13.60
N TRP A 61 -1.75 1.24 13.16
CA TRP A 61 -3.09 1.12 13.74
C TRP A 61 -3.61 -0.31 13.70
N LEU A 62 -3.36 -1.04 12.61
CA LEU A 62 -3.67 -2.47 12.47
C LEU A 62 -2.74 -3.37 13.33
N GLY A 63 -1.73 -2.80 13.98
CA GLY A 63 -0.82 -3.50 14.88
C GLY A 63 0.37 -4.19 14.23
N ALA A 64 0.73 -3.80 13.00
CA ALA A 64 1.89 -4.35 12.30
C ALA A 64 3.23 -3.77 12.78
N GLU A 65 4.31 -4.53 12.56
CA GLU A 65 5.68 -4.03 12.52
C GLU A 65 5.97 -3.55 11.09
N VAL A 66 6.34 -2.27 10.95
CA VAL A 66 6.44 -1.63 9.65
C VAL A 66 7.88 -1.29 9.29
N THR A 67 8.34 -1.82 8.16
CA THR A 67 9.60 -1.40 7.53
C THR A 67 9.30 -0.67 6.23
N THR A 68 10.00 0.43 5.99
CA THR A 68 9.82 1.22 4.77
C THR A 68 11.13 1.67 4.13
N THR A 69 11.03 2.16 2.90
CA THR A 69 12.12 2.87 2.23
C THR A 69 11.86 4.37 2.20
N ALA A 70 12.89 5.16 2.47
CA ALA A 70 12.87 6.61 2.34
C ALA A 70 14.25 7.14 1.95
N SER A 71 14.32 8.37 1.42
CA SER A 71 15.57 9.11 1.33
C SER A 71 15.93 9.75 2.68
N PRO A 72 17.16 10.25 2.88
CA PRO A 72 17.53 10.96 4.11
C PRO A 72 16.59 12.13 4.46
N ARG A 73 16.03 12.79 3.45
CA ARG A 73 15.06 13.89 3.66
C ARG A 73 13.72 13.40 4.21
N GLY A 74 13.30 12.19 3.85
CA GLY A 74 12.03 11.61 4.29
C GLY A 74 12.14 10.79 5.57
N GLU A 75 13.35 10.46 6.03
CA GLU A 75 13.55 9.53 7.16
C GLU A 75 12.88 10.01 8.45
N ALA A 76 13.06 11.28 8.81
CA ALA A 76 12.45 11.85 10.02
C ALA A 76 10.92 11.78 9.97
N LEU A 77 10.33 12.05 8.81
CA LEU A 77 8.88 11.95 8.59
C LEU A 77 8.39 10.52 8.79
N VAL A 78 8.96 9.54 8.08
CA VAL A 78 8.45 8.17 8.13
C VAL A 78 8.62 7.55 9.52
N ARG A 79 9.69 7.90 10.25
CA ARG A 79 9.86 7.49 11.66
C ARG A 79 8.78 8.07 12.57
N ARG A 80 8.48 9.36 12.43
CA ARG A 80 7.39 10.01 13.17
C ARG A 80 6.05 9.34 12.91
N LEU A 81 5.78 8.94 11.66
CA LEU A 81 4.55 8.27 11.24
C LEU A 81 4.51 6.77 11.60
N GLY A 82 5.48 6.27 12.35
CA GLY A 82 5.45 4.94 12.95
C GLY A 82 6.26 3.86 12.24
N ALA A 83 7.15 4.20 11.29
CA ALA A 83 8.06 3.20 10.72
C ALA A 83 9.04 2.69 11.79
N ASP A 84 9.00 1.38 12.06
CA ASP A 84 9.90 0.71 13.00
C ASP A 84 11.33 0.61 12.42
N ARG A 85 11.44 0.36 11.11
CA ARG A 85 12.71 0.34 10.38
C ARG A 85 12.61 1.13 9.08
N VAL A 86 13.67 1.87 8.77
CA VAL A 86 13.80 2.64 7.52
C VAL A 86 15.06 2.21 6.78
N VAL A 87 14.93 1.92 5.50
CA VAL A 87 16.06 1.65 4.60
C VAL A 87 16.24 2.86 3.67
N ASP A 88 17.42 3.44 3.68
CA ASP A 88 17.79 4.52 2.77
C ASP A 88 18.11 3.94 1.38
N TYR A 89 17.13 4.06 0.48
CA TYR A 89 17.23 3.52 -0.88
C TYR A 89 18.31 4.21 -1.74
N THR A 90 18.88 5.33 -1.27
CA THR A 90 19.96 6.04 -1.96
C THR A 90 21.35 5.46 -1.64
N LYS A 91 21.44 4.65 -0.57
CA LYS A 91 22.69 4.05 -0.09
C LYS A 91 22.74 2.55 -0.26
N SER A 92 21.60 1.87 -0.11
CA SER A 92 21.55 0.41 -0.15
C SER A 92 20.32 -0.10 -0.91
N ARG A 93 20.42 -1.33 -1.33
CA ARG A 93 19.33 -2.07 -1.93
C ARG A 93 18.58 -2.80 -0.82
N PHE A 94 17.32 -2.48 -0.62
CA PHE A 94 16.54 -3.05 0.48
C PHE A 94 16.44 -4.58 0.42
N GLU A 95 16.47 -5.17 -0.77
CA GLU A 95 16.46 -6.61 -0.95
C GLU A 95 17.75 -7.33 -0.51
N ASP A 96 18.82 -6.61 -0.25
CA ASP A 96 20.04 -7.19 0.32
C ASP A 96 19.96 -7.27 1.86
N GLU A 97 19.12 -6.45 2.48
CA GLU A 97 18.99 -6.30 3.93
C GLU A 97 17.71 -6.91 4.53
N LEU A 98 16.66 -7.05 3.70
CA LEU A 98 15.33 -7.41 4.16
C LEU A 98 14.93 -8.82 3.70
N ARG A 99 14.25 -9.57 4.60
CA ARG A 99 13.74 -10.94 4.33
C ARG A 99 12.50 -11.22 5.18
N ASP A 100 11.69 -12.16 4.69
CA ASP A 100 10.63 -12.86 5.43
C ASP A 100 9.53 -11.95 5.98
N PHE A 101 9.09 -10.96 5.16
CA PHE A 101 7.92 -10.16 5.47
C PHE A 101 6.63 -10.93 5.18
N ASP A 102 5.60 -10.72 6.02
CA ASP A 102 4.30 -11.36 5.89
C ASP A 102 3.47 -10.81 4.73
N GLY A 103 3.80 -9.59 4.31
CA GLY A 103 3.21 -8.92 3.16
C GLY A 103 3.97 -7.67 2.78
N ALA A 104 3.70 -7.15 1.59
CA ALA A 104 4.27 -5.87 1.17
C ALA A 104 3.30 -5.02 0.37
N LEU A 105 3.43 -3.70 0.54
CA LEU A 105 2.78 -2.68 -0.26
C LEU A 105 3.82 -1.95 -1.11
N ASP A 106 3.70 -2.06 -2.42
CA ASP A 106 4.57 -1.36 -3.36
C ASP A 106 3.90 -0.11 -3.91
N LEU A 107 4.51 1.05 -3.65
CA LEU A 107 4.06 2.37 -4.07
C LEU A 107 4.97 3.00 -5.13
N VAL A 108 6.00 2.27 -5.58
CA VAL A 108 7.05 2.78 -6.48
C VAL A 108 6.95 2.17 -7.88
N GLY A 109 6.64 0.87 -7.95
CA GLY A 109 6.56 0.13 -9.23
C GLY A 109 7.93 -0.22 -9.83
N GLY A 110 7.93 -0.65 -11.10
CA GLY A 110 9.13 -0.95 -11.86
C GLY A 110 10.08 -1.93 -11.17
N ASP A 111 11.36 -1.59 -11.12
CA ASP A 111 12.38 -2.40 -10.47
C ASP A 111 12.17 -2.56 -8.96
N SER A 112 11.56 -1.57 -8.31
CA SER A 112 11.23 -1.66 -6.88
C SER A 112 10.23 -2.79 -6.63
N LEU A 113 9.17 -2.87 -7.44
CA LEU A 113 8.20 -3.96 -7.34
C LEU A 113 8.87 -5.33 -7.55
N ALA A 114 9.72 -5.46 -8.57
CA ALA A 114 10.43 -6.70 -8.85
C ALA A 114 11.27 -7.18 -7.65
N ARG A 115 11.95 -6.25 -6.97
CA ARG A 115 12.77 -6.51 -5.77
C ARG A 115 11.91 -6.78 -4.53
N THR A 116 10.73 -6.18 -4.45
CA THR A 116 9.78 -6.40 -3.36
C THR A 116 9.32 -7.86 -3.27
N PHE A 117 9.22 -8.58 -4.40
CA PHE A 117 8.90 -10.01 -4.38
C PHE A 117 9.95 -10.86 -3.65
N ALA A 118 11.20 -10.41 -3.58
CA ALA A 118 12.29 -11.15 -2.95
C ALA A 118 12.33 -10.98 -1.42
N VAL A 119 11.65 -9.98 -0.86
CA VAL A 119 11.73 -9.69 0.58
C VAL A 119 10.57 -10.26 1.39
N VAL A 120 9.51 -10.73 0.73
CA VAL A 120 8.38 -11.36 1.40
C VAL A 120 8.53 -12.89 1.44
N GLN A 121 7.92 -13.51 2.42
CA GLN A 121 7.93 -14.98 2.54
C GLN A 121 7.09 -15.66 1.45
N ARG A 122 7.37 -16.93 1.17
CA ARG A 122 6.58 -17.71 0.22
C ARG A 122 5.13 -17.81 0.67
N GLY A 123 4.21 -17.64 -0.26
CA GLY A 123 2.76 -17.61 0.02
C GLY A 123 2.22 -16.22 0.40
N ALA A 124 3.09 -15.26 0.72
CA ALA A 124 2.68 -13.89 1.02
C ALA A 124 2.12 -13.15 -0.20
N THR A 125 1.44 -12.04 0.06
CA THR A 125 0.90 -11.16 -0.97
C THR A 125 1.72 -9.87 -1.07
N VAL A 126 2.01 -9.46 -2.31
CA VAL A 126 2.50 -8.13 -2.62
C VAL A 126 1.41 -7.37 -3.35
N VAL A 127 0.93 -6.30 -2.74
CA VAL A 127 -0.03 -5.37 -3.35
C VAL A 127 0.73 -4.20 -3.94
N SER A 128 0.39 -3.80 -5.17
CA SER A 128 0.97 -2.61 -5.81
C SER A 128 -0.12 -1.70 -6.32
N VAL A 129 0.14 -0.40 -6.27
CA VAL A 129 -0.67 0.65 -6.91
C VAL A 129 0.10 1.37 -8.01
N ALA A 130 1.37 1.00 -8.21
CA ALA A 130 2.27 1.60 -9.20
C ALA A 130 2.78 0.58 -10.24
N GLY A 131 2.29 -0.67 -10.16
CA GLY A 131 2.62 -1.74 -11.10
C GLY A 131 1.66 -1.82 -12.29
N MET A 132 1.56 -3.00 -12.89
CA MET A 132 0.62 -3.27 -13.98
C MET A 132 -0.64 -3.97 -13.44
N PRO A 133 -1.84 -3.47 -13.78
CA PRO A 133 -3.09 -4.14 -13.44
C PRO A 133 -3.08 -5.60 -13.92
N GLU A 134 -3.58 -6.49 -13.10
CA GLU A 134 -3.66 -7.92 -13.38
C GLU A 134 -5.13 -8.37 -13.56
N PRO A 135 -5.41 -9.60 -14.02
CA PRO A 135 -6.79 -10.00 -14.35
C PRO A 135 -7.80 -9.87 -13.20
N GLU A 136 -7.37 -10.01 -11.96
CA GLU A 136 -8.25 -9.87 -10.79
C GLU A 136 -8.72 -8.41 -10.64
N THR A 137 -7.87 -7.42 -10.98
CA THR A 137 -8.21 -6.00 -11.03
C THR A 137 -9.40 -5.75 -11.97
N ALA A 138 -9.39 -6.35 -13.18
CA ALA A 138 -10.50 -6.21 -14.10
C ALA A 138 -11.80 -6.81 -13.55
N ARG A 139 -11.71 -7.92 -12.81
CA ARG A 139 -12.87 -8.63 -12.26
C ARG A 139 -13.47 -7.96 -11.03
N LYS A 140 -12.62 -7.53 -10.10
CA LYS A 140 -13.03 -6.96 -8.81
C LYS A 140 -13.26 -5.46 -8.90
N ASP A 141 -12.32 -4.73 -9.52
CA ASP A 141 -12.25 -3.29 -9.39
C ASP A 141 -12.87 -2.55 -10.58
N LEU A 142 -13.02 -3.21 -11.75
CA LEU A 142 -13.44 -2.57 -13.01
C LEU A 142 -14.63 -3.25 -13.69
N GLY A 143 -15.57 -3.78 -12.93
CA GLY A 143 -16.87 -4.25 -13.44
C GLY A 143 -16.86 -5.59 -14.20
N GLY A 144 -15.79 -6.39 -14.09
CA GLY A 144 -15.80 -7.80 -14.52
C GLY A 144 -15.61 -8.08 -16.01
N SER A 145 -15.11 -7.12 -16.81
CA SER A 145 -14.88 -7.32 -18.25
C SER A 145 -13.85 -8.40 -18.56
N ALA A 146 -14.28 -9.47 -19.24
CA ALA A 146 -13.39 -10.55 -19.67
C ALA A 146 -12.32 -10.08 -20.69
N ARG A 147 -12.67 -9.13 -21.58
CA ARG A 147 -11.73 -8.55 -22.55
C ARG A 147 -10.64 -7.75 -21.83
N LEU A 148 -11.01 -6.96 -20.82
CA LEU A 148 -10.08 -6.20 -19.99
C LEU A 148 -9.19 -7.13 -19.17
N ALA A 149 -9.75 -8.21 -18.62
CA ALA A 149 -8.98 -9.22 -17.91
C ALA A 149 -7.93 -9.92 -18.80
N ALA A 150 -8.26 -10.20 -20.06
CA ALA A 150 -7.31 -10.75 -21.04
C ALA A 150 -6.19 -9.76 -21.38
N LEU A 151 -6.51 -8.47 -21.57
CA LEU A 151 -5.53 -7.42 -21.77
C LEU A 151 -4.57 -7.30 -20.58
N PHE A 152 -5.10 -7.26 -19.37
CA PHE A 152 -4.31 -7.20 -18.14
C PHE A 152 -3.49 -8.47 -17.90
N TRP A 153 -3.99 -9.61 -18.37
CA TRP A 153 -3.23 -10.86 -18.33
C TRP A 153 -1.93 -10.76 -19.15
N LEU A 154 -1.98 -10.16 -20.34
CA LEU A 154 -0.80 -9.90 -21.16
C LEU A 154 0.11 -8.83 -20.54
N ALA A 155 -0.47 -7.69 -20.14
CA ALA A 155 0.29 -6.55 -19.60
C ALA A 155 1.04 -6.89 -18.31
N SER A 156 0.43 -7.66 -17.41
CA SER A 156 1.02 -8.04 -16.12
C SER A 156 1.85 -9.33 -16.17
N PHE A 157 2.05 -9.92 -17.34
CA PHE A 157 2.72 -11.23 -17.46
C PHE A 157 4.09 -11.25 -16.79
N GLY A 158 4.90 -10.20 -17.01
CA GLY A 158 6.23 -10.07 -16.39
C GLY A 158 6.19 -10.05 -14.86
N SER A 159 5.39 -9.18 -14.29
CA SER A 159 5.26 -9.05 -12.82
C SER A 159 4.71 -10.33 -12.19
N ARG A 160 3.70 -10.96 -12.81
CA ARG A 160 3.14 -12.23 -12.32
C ARG A 160 4.13 -13.39 -12.42
N MET A 161 4.95 -13.43 -13.48
CA MET A 161 5.99 -14.45 -13.62
C MET A 161 7.07 -14.29 -12.56
N GLN A 162 7.50 -13.04 -12.29
CA GLN A 162 8.46 -12.76 -11.22
C GLN A 162 7.88 -13.13 -9.85
N ALA A 163 6.65 -12.72 -9.53
CA ALA A 163 5.97 -13.09 -8.31
C ALA A 163 5.92 -14.63 -8.13
N ARG A 164 5.56 -15.37 -9.19
CA ARG A 164 5.54 -16.84 -9.17
C ARG A 164 6.90 -17.47 -8.89
N ARG A 165 7.99 -16.91 -9.45
CA ARG A 165 9.36 -17.39 -9.20
C ARG A 165 9.72 -17.30 -7.71
N HIS A 166 9.25 -16.26 -7.03
CA HIS A 166 9.41 -16.10 -5.57
C HIS A 166 8.36 -16.86 -4.76
N GLY A 167 7.35 -17.44 -5.41
CA GLY A 167 6.26 -18.14 -4.75
C GLY A 167 5.30 -17.23 -4.01
N VAL A 168 5.15 -15.97 -4.46
CA VAL A 168 4.31 -14.94 -3.85
C VAL A 168 3.12 -14.59 -4.74
N ARG A 169 2.06 -14.03 -4.17
CA ARG A 169 0.90 -13.53 -4.90
C ARG A 169 1.11 -12.05 -5.23
N TYR A 170 0.90 -11.69 -6.49
CA TYR A 170 0.86 -10.29 -6.94
C TYR A 170 -0.59 -9.84 -7.09
N ARG A 171 -0.91 -8.68 -6.53
CA ARG A 171 -2.20 -8.00 -6.65
C ARG A 171 -1.97 -6.52 -7.00
N TYR A 172 -2.66 -6.01 -8.00
CA TYR A 172 -2.74 -4.59 -8.28
C TYR A 172 -4.09 -4.06 -7.79
N LEU A 173 -4.07 -3.08 -6.89
CA LEU A 173 -5.30 -2.43 -6.43
C LEU A 173 -5.61 -1.21 -7.30
N PHE A 174 -6.83 -1.19 -7.82
CA PHE A 174 -7.45 0.03 -8.34
C PHE A 174 -8.45 0.50 -7.27
N MET A 175 -8.12 1.60 -6.59
CA MET A 175 -8.91 2.14 -5.48
C MET A 175 -10.34 2.45 -5.94
N HIS A 176 -11.30 2.12 -5.12
CA HIS A 176 -12.69 2.48 -5.32
C HIS A 176 -13.17 3.50 -4.27
N PRO A 177 -14.02 4.48 -4.65
CA PRO A 177 -14.54 5.44 -3.69
C PRO A 177 -15.55 4.77 -2.75
N SER A 178 -15.50 5.16 -1.46
CA SER A 178 -16.39 4.64 -0.41
C SER A 178 -16.60 5.70 0.67
N GLY A 179 -17.84 6.16 0.83
CA GLY A 179 -18.21 7.13 1.87
C GLY A 179 -18.00 6.55 3.28
N ALA A 180 -18.35 5.29 3.50
CA ALA A 180 -18.18 4.63 4.79
C ALA A 180 -16.70 4.56 5.22
N GLU A 181 -15.79 4.26 4.27
CA GLU A 181 -14.36 4.24 4.54
C GLU A 181 -13.77 5.65 4.73
N LEU A 182 -14.32 6.65 4.03
CA LEU A 182 -13.97 8.04 4.28
C LEU A 182 -14.39 8.49 5.67
N GLU A 183 -15.57 8.07 6.16
CA GLU A 183 -16.00 8.33 7.54
C GLU A 183 -15.10 7.64 8.57
N GLU A 184 -14.62 6.44 8.28
CA GLU A 184 -13.64 5.74 9.12
C GLU A 184 -12.32 6.52 9.19
N LEU A 185 -11.80 6.94 8.03
CA LEU A 185 -10.58 7.77 7.96
C LEU A 185 -10.75 9.11 8.68
N ALA A 186 -11.90 9.77 8.51
CA ALA A 186 -12.19 11.03 9.19
C ALA A 186 -12.17 10.87 10.72
N ARG A 187 -12.73 9.78 11.25
CA ARG A 187 -12.66 9.47 12.69
C ARG A 187 -11.24 9.23 13.16
N LEU A 188 -10.43 8.49 12.39
CA LEU A 188 -9.04 8.23 12.74
C LEU A 188 -8.17 9.50 12.74
N VAL A 189 -8.53 10.49 11.92
CA VAL A 189 -7.89 11.82 11.95
C VAL A 189 -8.36 12.62 13.17
N ASP A 190 -9.67 12.65 13.44
CA ASP A 190 -10.23 13.43 14.56
C ASP A 190 -9.82 12.88 15.93
N ASP A 191 -9.55 11.58 16.07
CA ASP A 191 -9.03 10.96 17.29
C ASP A 191 -7.49 10.98 17.41
N GLY A 192 -6.79 11.53 16.40
CA GLY A 192 -5.34 11.68 16.38
C GLY A 192 -4.56 10.39 16.04
N THR A 193 -5.24 9.35 15.56
CA THR A 193 -4.58 8.12 15.04
C THR A 193 -3.86 8.39 13.72
N LEU A 194 -4.41 9.27 12.89
CA LEU A 194 -3.80 9.75 11.66
C LEU A 194 -3.49 11.25 11.77
N GLU A 195 -2.26 11.61 11.33
CA GLU A 195 -1.77 13.00 11.25
C GLU A 195 -1.90 13.55 9.81
#